data_808256dae8b8084aeec257abff521eb9
#
_entry.id   808256dae8b8084aeec257abff521eb9
#
_cell.length_a   1.000
_cell.length_b   1.000
_cell.length_c   1.000
_cell.angle_alpha   90.00
_cell.angle_beta   90.00
_cell.angle_gamma   90.00
#
_symmetry.space_group_name_H-M   'P 1'
#
loop_
_entity.id
_entity.type
_entity.pdbx_description
1 polymer ?
#
loop_
_entity_poly.entity_id
_entity_poly.type
_entity_poly.pdbx_seq_one_letter_code
_entity_poly.pdbx_strand_id
1 'polypeptide(L)'
;MKIGETAPDFEAETTQGKVRFHDWIGDSWAILFSHPKDFTPVCTTELGYMAKIKPEFEKRNVKIMGLSVDSTGDHEGWAKDIEETQGHAPNYPIVGDADFKISKLYGMLPADVEGDPKKRTPADNATVRNVYVVGPDKKIKLILVYPMTTGRNFDEVLRVIDSLQLTSKHQVATPVNWKPGQEVIIAGSVSDEEAKRRYPQGWKAPKPYLRIVPQPQ
;
A
#
# COMPACT_ATOMS: atom_id res chain seq x y z
N MET A 1 10.64 -10.54 -1.63
CA MET A 1 9.48 -10.21 -2.50
C MET A 1 9.87 -9.18 -3.55
N LYS A 2 9.28 -9.29 -4.75
CA LYS A 2 9.56 -8.41 -5.89
C LYS A 2 8.25 -7.93 -6.52
N ILE A 3 8.30 -6.80 -7.20
CA ILE A 3 7.19 -6.34 -8.04
C ILE A 3 6.90 -7.39 -9.11
N GLY A 4 5.62 -7.73 -9.31
CA GLY A 4 5.15 -8.75 -10.24
C GLY A 4 5.02 -10.16 -9.66
N GLU A 5 5.62 -10.45 -8.50
CA GLU A 5 5.38 -11.70 -7.78
C GLU A 5 3.96 -11.73 -7.20
N THR A 6 3.38 -12.93 -7.07
CA THR A 6 2.12 -13.09 -6.34
C THR A 6 2.37 -12.80 -4.85
N ALA A 7 1.57 -11.90 -4.29
CA ALA A 7 1.61 -11.63 -2.86
C ALA A 7 1.29 -12.93 -2.09
N PRO A 8 2.11 -13.33 -1.12
CA PRO A 8 1.83 -14.52 -0.33
C PRO A 8 0.45 -14.47 0.32
N ASP A 9 -0.34 -15.54 0.17
CA ASP A 9 -1.61 -15.67 0.88
C ASP A 9 -1.37 -16.06 2.34
N PHE A 10 -2.25 -15.63 3.23
CA PHE A 10 -2.20 -15.98 4.64
C PHE A 10 -3.60 -15.94 5.26
N GLU A 11 -3.76 -16.65 6.38
CA GLU A 11 -4.88 -16.49 7.29
C GLU A 11 -4.39 -15.76 8.54
N ALA A 12 -5.19 -14.84 9.06
CA ALA A 12 -4.88 -14.09 10.26
C ALA A 12 -6.12 -13.68 11.06
N GLU A 13 -5.94 -13.54 12.37
CA GLU A 13 -6.87 -12.82 13.23
C GLU A 13 -6.60 -11.32 13.08
N THR A 14 -7.67 -10.56 12.94
CA THR A 14 -7.62 -9.09 12.84
C THR A 14 -8.60 -8.46 13.83
N THR A 15 -8.52 -7.16 14.00
CA THR A 15 -9.51 -6.38 14.77
C THR A 15 -10.93 -6.45 14.20
N GLN A 16 -11.12 -6.99 13.01
CA GLN A 16 -12.43 -7.17 12.36
C GLN A 16 -12.74 -8.66 12.09
N GLY A 17 -12.15 -9.57 12.87
CA GLY A 17 -12.33 -11.01 12.76
C GLY A 17 -11.27 -11.68 11.88
N LYS A 18 -11.44 -12.99 11.71
CA LYS A 18 -10.51 -13.82 10.93
C LYS A 18 -10.66 -13.55 9.43
N VAL A 19 -9.53 -13.39 8.76
CA VAL A 19 -9.48 -13.19 7.30
C VAL A 19 -8.51 -14.17 6.65
N ARG A 20 -8.81 -14.52 5.38
CA ARG A 20 -7.85 -15.05 4.42
C ARG A 20 -7.53 -13.96 3.41
N PHE A 21 -6.27 -13.59 3.26
CA PHE A 21 -5.87 -12.35 2.60
C PHE A 21 -6.33 -12.26 1.15
N HIS A 22 -6.15 -13.32 0.35
CA HIS A 22 -6.58 -13.31 -1.04
C HIS A 22 -8.12 -13.26 -1.21
N ASP A 23 -8.84 -13.96 -0.35
CA ASP A 23 -10.31 -13.92 -0.34
C ASP A 23 -10.81 -12.54 0.08
N TRP A 24 -10.17 -11.94 1.09
CA TRP A 24 -10.49 -10.60 1.56
C TRP A 24 -10.21 -9.54 0.49
N ILE A 25 -9.13 -9.64 -0.29
CA ILE A 25 -8.87 -8.75 -1.44
C ILE A 25 -10.03 -8.86 -2.45
N GLY A 26 -10.45 -10.08 -2.81
CA GLY A 26 -11.43 -10.29 -3.89
C GLY A 26 -10.95 -9.66 -5.20
N ASP A 27 -11.81 -8.92 -5.88
CA ASP A 27 -11.50 -8.22 -7.14
C ASP A 27 -11.03 -6.77 -6.93
N SER A 28 -10.71 -6.41 -5.69
CA SER A 28 -10.22 -5.07 -5.33
C SER A 28 -8.69 -4.99 -5.42
N TRP A 29 -8.19 -3.77 -5.42
CA TRP A 29 -6.82 -3.50 -5.02
C TRP A 29 -6.71 -3.58 -3.49
N ALA A 30 -5.52 -3.81 -2.98
CA ALA A 30 -5.28 -3.81 -1.55
C ALA A 30 -3.97 -3.15 -1.17
N ILE A 31 -3.95 -2.58 0.03
CA ILE A 31 -2.73 -2.16 0.72
C ILE A 31 -2.60 -3.02 1.97
N LEU A 32 -1.44 -3.65 2.12
CA LEU A 32 -0.97 -4.23 3.37
C LEU A 32 0.18 -3.35 3.88
N PHE A 33 0.01 -2.75 5.05
CA PHE A 33 1.05 -1.89 5.62
C PHE A 33 1.37 -2.31 7.06
N SER A 34 2.65 -2.28 7.42
CA SER A 34 3.08 -2.57 8.79
C SER A 34 3.39 -1.31 9.56
N HIS A 35 3.21 -1.36 10.89
CA HIS A 35 3.68 -0.35 11.82
C HIS A 35 4.52 -1.00 12.93
N PRO A 36 5.54 -0.33 13.44
CA PRO A 36 6.48 -0.91 14.40
C PRO A 36 5.84 -1.45 15.67
N LYS A 37 5.01 -0.63 16.34
CA LYS A 37 4.46 -0.98 17.66
C LYS A 37 3.24 -0.12 17.99
N ASP A 38 2.27 -0.72 18.68
CA ASP A 38 1.15 -0.03 19.29
C ASP A 38 1.59 0.92 20.40
N PHE A 39 0.75 1.87 20.75
CA PHE A 39 1.00 2.89 21.79
C PHE A 39 2.30 3.69 21.59
N THR A 40 2.64 3.99 20.31
CA THR A 40 3.81 4.79 19.97
C THR A 40 3.44 6.03 19.15
N PRO A 41 4.19 7.14 19.27
CA PRO A 41 3.76 8.44 18.73
C PRO A 41 3.57 8.43 17.20
N VAL A 42 4.57 7.98 16.44
CA VAL A 42 4.51 8.01 14.96
C VAL A 42 3.43 7.08 14.44
N CYS A 43 3.31 5.88 15.01
CA CYS A 43 2.28 4.92 14.60
C CYS A 43 0.87 5.47 14.88
N THR A 44 0.66 6.15 16.02
CA THR A 44 -0.60 6.82 16.33
C THR A 44 -1.00 7.80 15.22
N THR A 45 -0.07 8.66 14.78
CA THR A 45 -0.33 9.62 13.70
C THR A 45 -0.64 8.93 12.37
N GLU A 46 0.06 7.85 12.04
CA GLU A 46 -0.13 7.12 10.79
C GLU A 46 -1.49 6.40 10.74
N LEU A 47 -1.85 5.67 11.80
CA LEU A 47 -3.08 4.89 11.82
C LEU A 47 -4.32 5.79 11.83
N GLY A 48 -4.29 6.88 12.56
CA GLY A 48 -5.35 7.88 12.55
C GLY A 48 -5.48 8.56 11.17
N TYR A 49 -4.36 8.93 10.54
CA TYR A 49 -4.39 9.50 9.20
C TYR A 49 -4.94 8.51 8.16
N MET A 50 -4.55 7.24 8.21
CA MET A 50 -5.11 6.20 7.34
C MET A 50 -6.62 6.03 7.53
N ALA A 51 -7.11 6.09 8.77
CA ALA A 51 -8.54 6.04 9.05
C ALA A 51 -9.28 7.26 8.45
N LYS A 52 -8.70 8.45 8.55
CA LYS A 52 -9.22 9.69 7.97
C LYS A 52 -9.35 9.60 6.45
N ILE A 53 -8.32 9.09 5.77
CA ILE A 53 -8.29 9.05 4.29
C ILE A 53 -8.83 7.73 3.71
N LYS A 54 -9.29 6.78 4.52
CA LYS A 54 -9.88 5.52 4.04
C LYS A 54 -10.92 5.71 2.94
N PRO A 55 -11.84 6.70 3.00
CA PRO A 55 -12.79 6.95 1.92
C PRO A 55 -12.13 7.24 0.57
N GLU A 56 -10.94 7.82 0.54
CA GLU A 56 -10.21 8.06 -0.70
C GLU A 56 -9.69 6.75 -1.32
N PHE A 57 -9.31 5.77 -0.50
CA PHE A 57 -8.98 4.43 -0.97
C PHE A 57 -10.22 3.68 -1.46
N GLU A 58 -11.33 3.78 -0.74
CA GLU A 58 -12.60 3.13 -1.12
C GLU A 58 -13.14 3.62 -2.48
N LYS A 59 -13.07 4.93 -2.76
CA LYS A 59 -13.41 5.52 -4.06
C LYS A 59 -12.62 4.90 -5.22
N ARG A 60 -11.44 4.37 -4.95
CA ARG A 60 -10.52 3.73 -5.91
C ARG A 60 -10.64 2.20 -5.92
N ASN A 61 -11.63 1.65 -5.23
CA ASN A 61 -11.76 0.20 -5.00
C ASN A 61 -10.48 -0.41 -4.39
N VAL A 62 -9.92 0.25 -3.38
CA VAL A 62 -8.74 -0.18 -2.64
C VAL A 62 -9.10 -0.49 -1.21
N LYS A 63 -8.83 -1.70 -0.76
CA LYS A 63 -8.94 -2.11 0.63
C LYS A 63 -7.63 -1.87 1.36
N ILE A 64 -7.69 -1.50 2.64
CA ILE A 64 -6.50 -1.28 3.45
C ILE A 64 -6.48 -2.21 4.66
N MET A 65 -5.31 -2.74 4.99
CA MET A 65 -5.07 -3.65 6.12
C MET A 65 -3.76 -3.27 6.80
N GLY A 66 -3.83 -3.03 8.11
CA GLY A 66 -2.66 -2.82 8.95
C GLY A 66 -2.10 -4.14 9.48
N LEU A 67 -0.86 -4.12 9.93
CA LEU A 67 -0.19 -5.25 10.58
C LEU A 67 0.85 -4.74 11.58
N SER A 68 0.89 -5.33 12.75
CA SER A 68 2.07 -5.31 13.61
C SER A 68 2.24 -6.64 14.34
N VAL A 69 3.31 -6.74 15.11
CA VAL A 69 3.59 -7.90 15.97
C VAL A 69 2.84 -7.85 17.31
N ASP A 70 2.10 -6.78 17.58
CA ASP A 70 1.24 -6.66 18.74
C ASP A 70 -0.01 -7.54 18.58
N SER A 71 -0.74 -7.80 19.65
CA SER A 71 -1.96 -8.60 19.61
C SER A 71 -3.16 -7.79 19.09
N THR A 72 -4.19 -8.47 18.60
CA THR A 72 -5.45 -7.79 18.24
C THR A 72 -6.09 -7.06 19.41
N GLY A 73 -5.94 -7.59 20.63
CA GLY A 73 -6.43 -6.93 21.86
C GLY A 73 -5.69 -5.62 22.17
N ASP A 74 -4.38 -5.54 21.89
CA ASP A 74 -3.62 -4.30 22.00
C ASP A 74 -4.11 -3.28 20.97
N HIS A 75 -4.32 -3.67 19.72
CA HIS A 75 -4.87 -2.81 18.67
C HIS A 75 -6.22 -2.21 19.04
N GLU A 76 -7.13 -3.05 19.58
CA GLU A 76 -8.45 -2.62 20.02
C GLU A 76 -8.37 -1.63 21.21
N GLY A 77 -7.50 -1.93 22.17
CA GLY A 77 -7.26 -1.04 23.31
C GLY A 77 -6.69 0.31 22.89
N TRP A 78 -5.83 0.33 21.88
CA TRP A 78 -5.19 1.54 21.38
C TRP A 78 -6.07 2.39 20.47
N ALA A 79 -7.07 1.82 19.85
CA ALA A 79 -7.97 2.52 18.91
C ALA A 79 -8.59 3.79 19.51
N LYS A 80 -8.90 3.77 20.80
CA LYS A 80 -9.45 4.92 21.54
C LYS A 80 -8.44 6.08 21.65
N ASP A 81 -7.19 5.78 21.98
CA ASP A 81 -6.13 6.80 22.08
C ASP A 81 -5.88 7.45 20.70
N ILE A 82 -5.95 6.63 19.62
CA ILE A 82 -5.83 7.14 18.26
C ILE A 82 -7.01 8.07 17.94
N GLU A 83 -8.24 7.70 18.29
CA GLU A 83 -9.41 8.54 18.08
C GLU A 83 -9.32 9.85 18.86
N GLU A 84 -8.94 9.80 20.15
CA GLU A 84 -8.80 10.97 21.00
C GLU A 84 -7.74 11.95 20.48
N THR A 85 -6.64 11.45 19.93
CA THR A 85 -5.50 12.28 19.50
C THR A 85 -5.56 12.69 18.03
N GLN A 86 -6.13 11.86 17.16
CA GLN A 86 -6.15 12.07 15.69
C GLN A 86 -7.56 12.35 15.14
N GLY A 87 -8.60 12.21 15.97
CA GLY A 87 -10.00 12.42 15.57
C GLY A 87 -10.64 11.28 14.75
N HIS A 88 -9.91 10.20 14.52
CA HIS A 88 -10.37 9.05 13.74
C HIS A 88 -9.82 7.75 14.32
N ALA A 89 -10.68 6.86 14.81
CA ALA A 89 -10.29 5.51 15.17
C ALA A 89 -9.97 4.68 13.91
N PRO A 90 -9.04 3.70 13.98
CA PRO A 90 -8.84 2.75 12.90
C PRO A 90 -10.15 2.04 12.53
N ASN A 91 -10.56 2.16 11.28
CA ASN A 91 -11.83 1.64 10.74
C ASN A 91 -11.59 0.59 9.63
N TYR A 92 -10.43 -0.04 9.67
CA TYR A 92 -9.95 -1.09 8.79
C TYR A 92 -9.33 -2.22 9.62
N PRO A 93 -9.23 -3.47 9.08
CA PRO A 93 -8.64 -4.57 9.82
C PRO A 93 -7.15 -4.34 10.10
N ILE A 94 -6.73 -4.68 11.31
CA ILE A 94 -5.32 -4.70 11.72
C ILE A 94 -4.99 -6.12 12.18
N VAL A 95 -3.98 -6.72 11.55
CA VAL A 95 -3.49 -8.06 11.86
C VAL A 95 -2.63 -8.02 13.12
N GLY A 96 -2.91 -8.90 14.07
CA GLY A 96 -2.04 -9.18 15.21
C GLY A 96 -1.10 -10.35 14.87
N ASP A 97 0.16 -10.06 14.51
CA ASP A 97 1.15 -11.07 14.08
C ASP A 97 2.15 -11.40 15.20
N ALA A 98 1.63 -11.74 16.39
CA ALA A 98 2.43 -11.98 17.59
C ALA A 98 3.42 -13.15 17.46
N ASP A 99 3.22 -14.06 16.52
CA ASP A 99 4.11 -15.17 16.20
C ASP A 99 5.10 -14.86 15.06
N PHE A 100 5.09 -13.64 14.53
CA PHE A 100 5.96 -13.14 13.44
C PHE A 100 5.84 -13.90 12.13
N LYS A 101 4.77 -14.64 11.93
CA LYS A 101 4.61 -15.50 10.76
C LYS A 101 4.44 -14.68 9.48
N ILE A 102 3.57 -13.68 9.52
CA ILE A 102 3.26 -12.86 8.34
C ILE A 102 4.34 -11.81 8.13
N SER A 103 4.82 -11.16 9.20
CA SER A 103 5.91 -10.20 9.11
C SER A 103 7.20 -10.80 8.55
N LYS A 104 7.53 -12.07 8.90
CA LYS A 104 8.63 -12.81 8.27
C LYS A 104 8.35 -13.15 6.81
N LEU A 105 7.14 -13.62 6.51
CA LEU A 105 6.72 -13.99 5.16
C LEU A 105 6.83 -12.80 4.19
N TYR A 106 6.49 -11.60 4.65
CA TYR A 106 6.54 -10.37 3.88
C TYR A 106 7.86 -9.59 4.01
N GLY A 107 8.82 -10.07 4.81
CA GLY A 107 10.10 -9.38 5.01
C GLY A 107 9.95 -8.01 5.67
N MET A 108 9.07 -7.90 6.64
CA MET A 108 8.76 -6.65 7.35
C MET A 108 9.65 -6.42 8.58
N LEU A 109 10.47 -7.39 8.96
CA LEU A 109 11.37 -7.28 10.11
C LEU A 109 12.70 -6.65 9.68
N PRO A 110 13.36 -5.85 10.54
CA PRO A 110 14.69 -5.34 10.26
C PRO A 110 15.72 -6.47 10.17
N ALA A 111 16.80 -6.25 9.42
CA ALA A 111 17.80 -7.28 9.11
C ALA A 111 18.62 -7.75 10.34
N ASP A 112 18.75 -6.89 11.34
CA ASP A 112 19.52 -7.10 12.57
C ASP A 112 18.72 -7.78 13.71
N VAL A 113 17.52 -8.26 13.42
CA VAL A 113 16.70 -8.96 14.41
C VAL A 113 17.18 -10.38 14.58
N GLU A 114 18.06 -10.59 15.56
CA GLU A 114 18.56 -11.89 16.01
C GLU A 114 17.84 -12.37 17.28
N GLY A 115 17.84 -13.67 17.54
CA GLY A 115 17.40 -14.28 18.79
C GLY A 115 16.23 -15.27 18.67
N ASP A 116 15.88 -15.88 19.81
CA ASP A 116 14.81 -16.86 19.90
C ASP A 116 13.42 -16.18 19.73
N PRO A 117 12.60 -16.54 18.72
CA PRO A 117 11.27 -15.95 18.53
C PRO A 117 10.37 -16.02 19.78
N LYS A 118 10.57 -17.04 20.63
CA LYS A 118 9.78 -17.24 21.87
C LYS A 118 10.16 -16.30 23.02
N LYS A 119 11.33 -15.68 22.94
CA LYS A 119 11.85 -14.77 23.98
C LYS A 119 11.80 -13.31 23.59
N ARG A 120 11.36 -13.01 22.37
CA ARG A 120 11.36 -11.67 21.82
C ARG A 120 10.16 -10.87 22.33
N THR A 121 10.42 -9.65 22.73
CA THR A 121 9.37 -8.67 23.02
C THR A 121 9.00 -7.90 21.75
N PRO A 122 7.82 -7.29 21.66
CA PRO A 122 7.50 -6.38 20.55
C PRO A 122 8.52 -5.25 20.36
N ALA A 123 9.23 -4.85 21.42
CA ALA A 123 10.31 -3.87 21.34
C ALA A 123 11.52 -4.39 20.53
N ASP A 124 11.83 -5.69 20.67
CA ASP A 124 12.99 -6.30 19.99
C ASP A 124 12.68 -6.71 18.56
N ASN A 125 11.42 -6.78 18.18
CA ASN A 125 10.96 -7.32 16.88
C ASN A 125 9.89 -6.49 16.19
N ALA A 126 9.83 -5.20 16.49
CA ALA A 126 8.96 -4.30 15.78
C ALA A 126 9.18 -4.38 14.26
N THR A 127 8.11 -4.40 13.49
CA THR A 127 8.21 -4.31 12.03
C THR A 127 8.70 -2.92 11.62
N VAL A 128 9.42 -2.85 10.50
CA VAL A 128 9.66 -1.56 9.83
C VAL A 128 8.36 -1.09 9.15
N ARG A 129 8.34 0.10 8.59
CA ARG A 129 7.13 0.70 7.99
C ARG A 129 7.02 0.32 6.51
N ASN A 130 6.58 -0.90 6.24
CA ASN A 130 6.32 -1.37 4.88
C ASN A 130 4.96 -0.91 4.36
N VAL A 131 4.88 -0.77 3.04
CA VAL A 131 3.63 -0.69 2.28
C VAL A 131 3.75 -1.61 1.08
N TYR A 132 2.83 -2.55 0.96
CA TYR A 132 2.65 -3.38 -0.22
C TYR A 132 1.34 -3.00 -0.89
N VAL A 133 1.41 -2.58 -2.16
CA VAL A 133 0.21 -2.43 -3.00
C VAL A 133 0.06 -3.70 -3.82
N VAL A 134 -1.09 -4.35 -3.69
CA VAL A 134 -1.45 -5.60 -4.37
C VAL A 134 -2.61 -5.33 -5.32
N GLY A 135 -2.45 -5.75 -6.57
CA GLY A 135 -3.51 -5.61 -7.57
C GLY A 135 -4.60 -6.69 -7.45
N PRO A 136 -5.70 -6.56 -8.21
CA PRO A 136 -6.78 -7.57 -8.26
C PRO A 136 -6.27 -8.96 -8.70
N ASP A 137 -5.20 -9.00 -9.49
CA ASP A 137 -4.50 -10.21 -9.91
C ASP A 137 -3.62 -10.84 -8.81
N LYS A 138 -3.72 -10.35 -7.57
CA LYS A 138 -2.94 -10.76 -6.40
C LYS A 138 -1.43 -10.54 -6.54
N LYS A 139 -1.00 -9.74 -7.52
CA LYS A 139 0.43 -9.43 -7.71
C LYS A 139 0.82 -8.14 -7.01
N ILE A 140 2.03 -8.14 -6.49
CA ILE A 140 2.65 -6.96 -5.89
C ILE A 140 2.92 -5.92 -7.00
N LYS A 141 2.42 -4.73 -6.83
CA LYS A 141 2.55 -3.60 -7.77
C LYS A 141 3.49 -2.51 -7.28
N LEU A 142 3.62 -2.37 -5.96
CA LEU A 142 4.52 -1.41 -5.31
C LEU A 142 4.99 -1.97 -3.97
N ILE A 143 6.22 -1.65 -3.62
CA ILE A 143 6.79 -1.88 -2.29
C ILE A 143 7.45 -0.58 -1.84
N LEU A 144 7.05 -0.06 -0.68
CA LEU A 144 7.73 1.03 0.02
C LEU A 144 8.22 0.51 1.36
N VAL A 145 9.42 0.92 1.76
CA VAL A 145 10.00 0.55 3.05
C VAL A 145 10.58 1.81 3.69
N TYR A 146 10.08 2.14 4.87
CA TYR A 146 10.53 3.28 5.66
C TYR A 146 11.14 2.79 6.97
N PRO A 147 12.19 3.45 7.49
CA PRO A 147 12.72 3.16 8.82
C PRO A 147 11.66 3.50 9.88
N MET A 148 11.79 2.89 11.07
CA MET A 148 10.84 3.05 12.17
C MET A 148 10.66 4.51 12.60
N THR A 149 11.71 5.34 12.44
CA THR A 149 11.73 6.75 12.86
C THR A 149 11.01 7.71 11.92
N THR A 150 10.64 7.25 10.72
CA THR A 150 10.12 8.12 9.67
C THR A 150 8.67 7.78 9.33
N GLY A 151 7.74 8.67 9.66
CA GLY A 151 6.33 8.56 9.25
C GLY A 151 6.20 8.63 7.72
N ARG A 152 5.27 7.84 7.18
CA ARG A 152 5.05 7.70 5.73
C ARG A 152 4.21 8.84 5.16
N ASN A 153 4.38 9.09 3.87
CA ASN A 153 3.53 9.99 3.10
C ASN A 153 2.43 9.16 2.39
N PHE A 154 1.26 9.06 2.98
CA PHE A 154 0.14 8.31 2.41
C PHE A 154 -0.55 9.01 1.24
N ASP A 155 -0.37 10.33 1.07
CA ASP A 155 -0.82 11.04 -0.13
C ASP A 155 -0.01 10.58 -1.36
N GLU A 156 1.28 10.29 -1.18
CA GLU A 156 2.09 9.65 -2.22
C GLU A 156 1.61 8.22 -2.54
N VAL A 157 1.16 7.47 -1.54
CA VAL A 157 0.58 6.14 -1.77
C VAL A 157 -0.70 6.26 -2.62
N LEU A 158 -1.59 7.22 -2.32
CA LEU A 158 -2.77 7.51 -3.15
C LEU A 158 -2.39 7.90 -4.57
N ARG A 159 -1.42 8.81 -4.73
CA ARG A 159 -0.91 9.23 -6.03
C ARG A 159 -0.39 8.06 -6.86
N VAL A 160 0.38 7.16 -6.25
CA VAL A 160 0.90 5.98 -6.95
C VAL A 160 -0.20 5.00 -7.31
N ILE A 161 -1.22 4.83 -6.46
CA ILE A 161 -2.40 4.01 -6.78
C ILE A 161 -3.13 4.57 -8.02
N ASP A 162 -3.36 5.89 -8.06
CA ASP A 162 -3.96 6.53 -9.25
C ASP A 162 -3.13 6.25 -10.51
N SER A 163 -1.81 6.35 -10.41
CA SER A 163 -0.89 6.01 -11.50
C SER A 163 -1.00 4.54 -11.91
N LEU A 164 -0.97 3.61 -10.95
CA LEU A 164 -1.02 2.17 -11.22
C LEU A 164 -2.35 1.76 -11.86
N GLN A 165 -3.47 2.32 -11.40
CA GLN A 165 -4.79 2.06 -11.99
C GLN A 165 -4.90 2.63 -13.40
N LEU A 166 -4.42 3.85 -13.63
CA LEU A 166 -4.40 4.46 -14.95
C LEU A 166 -3.56 3.64 -15.94
N THR A 167 -2.33 3.27 -15.55
CA THR A 167 -1.40 2.53 -16.41
C THR A 167 -1.83 1.08 -16.64
N SER A 168 -2.58 0.48 -15.72
CA SER A 168 -3.17 -0.85 -15.91
C SER A 168 -4.35 -0.85 -16.90
N LYS A 169 -5.10 0.25 -16.94
CA LYS A 169 -6.28 0.42 -17.83
C LYS A 169 -5.87 0.91 -19.22
N HIS A 170 -4.86 1.77 -19.27
CA HIS A 170 -4.39 2.40 -20.50
C HIS A 170 -2.90 2.11 -20.70
N GLN A 171 -2.48 1.94 -21.94
CA GLN A 171 -1.06 1.73 -22.26
C GLN A 171 -0.30 3.07 -22.27
N VAL A 172 -0.22 3.67 -21.10
CA VAL A 172 0.48 4.92 -20.82
C VAL A 172 1.43 4.75 -19.64
N ALA A 173 2.35 5.69 -19.48
CA ALA A 173 3.20 5.85 -18.29
C ALA A 173 3.00 7.24 -17.71
N THR A 174 3.08 7.36 -16.41
CA THR A 174 3.01 8.65 -15.70
C THR A 174 4.42 9.23 -15.56
N PRO A 175 4.65 10.51 -15.91
CA PRO A 175 5.96 11.13 -15.74
C PRO A 175 6.29 11.41 -14.28
N VAL A 176 7.51 11.88 -14.03
CA VAL A 176 7.98 12.29 -12.70
C VAL A 176 6.99 13.28 -12.06
N ASN A 177 6.70 13.10 -10.78
CA ASN A 177 5.78 13.94 -9.98
C ASN A 177 4.37 14.11 -10.55
N TRP A 178 3.96 13.24 -11.47
CA TRP A 178 2.63 13.27 -12.07
C TRP A 178 1.54 13.24 -10.99
N LYS A 179 0.48 14.01 -11.23
CA LYS A 179 -0.76 14.01 -10.45
C LYS A 179 -1.95 13.74 -11.36
N PRO A 180 -3.05 13.16 -10.86
CA PRO A 180 -4.28 12.95 -11.63
C PRO A 180 -4.70 14.22 -12.39
N GLY A 181 -5.07 14.03 -13.66
CA GLY A 181 -5.44 15.13 -14.56
C GLY A 181 -4.29 15.72 -15.40
N GLN A 182 -3.04 15.41 -15.07
CA GLN A 182 -1.89 15.89 -15.84
C GLN A 182 -1.60 14.98 -17.05
N GLU A 183 -0.84 15.51 -18.00
CA GLU A 183 -0.40 14.80 -19.20
C GLU A 183 0.39 13.53 -18.85
N VAL A 184 0.26 12.51 -19.71
CA VAL A 184 0.91 11.22 -19.58
C VAL A 184 1.74 10.91 -20.83
N ILE A 185 2.53 9.85 -20.76
CA ILE A 185 3.40 9.39 -21.85
C ILE A 185 2.79 8.15 -22.48
N ILE A 186 2.65 8.10 -23.80
CA ILE A 186 2.28 6.87 -24.52
C ILE A 186 3.35 5.83 -24.26
N ALA A 187 2.97 4.63 -23.79
CA ALA A 187 3.94 3.57 -23.52
C ALA A 187 4.79 3.22 -24.74
N GLY A 188 6.07 2.94 -24.55
CA GLY A 188 7.00 2.61 -25.63
C GLY A 188 6.61 1.34 -26.42
N SER A 189 5.79 0.46 -25.84
CA SER A 189 5.25 -0.73 -26.50
C SER A 189 4.13 -0.46 -27.50
N VAL A 190 3.56 0.76 -27.52
CA VAL A 190 2.50 1.16 -28.45
C VAL A 190 3.13 1.65 -29.74
N SER A 191 2.83 1.00 -30.89
CA SER A 191 3.31 1.45 -32.20
C SER A 191 2.73 2.80 -32.58
N ASP A 192 3.33 3.47 -33.56
CA ASP A 192 2.82 4.77 -34.03
C ASP A 192 1.46 4.63 -34.74
N GLU A 193 1.21 3.52 -35.41
CA GLU A 193 -0.09 3.20 -36.03
C GLU A 193 -1.18 3.04 -34.97
N GLU A 194 -0.88 2.30 -33.91
CA GLU A 194 -1.79 2.12 -32.79
C GLU A 194 -2.00 3.44 -32.02
N ALA A 195 -0.94 4.21 -31.83
CA ALA A 195 -1.03 5.52 -31.20
C ALA A 195 -1.90 6.50 -32.00
N LYS A 196 -1.80 6.55 -33.32
CA LYS A 196 -2.66 7.36 -34.19
C LYS A 196 -4.13 6.96 -34.07
N ARG A 197 -4.39 5.67 -33.93
CA ARG A 197 -5.76 5.16 -33.75
C ARG A 197 -6.36 5.56 -32.41
N ARG A 198 -5.58 5.49 -31.34
CA ARG A 198 -6.01 5.83 -29.97
C ARG A 198 -6.08 7.33 -29.73
N TYR A 199 -5.18 8.07 -30.34
CA TYR A 199 -5.04 9.52 -30.18
C TYR A 199 -5.12 10.21 -31.56
N PRO A 200 -6.30 10.24 -32.19
CA PRO A 200 -6.46 10.77 -33.55
C PRO A 200 -6.14 12.28 -33.66
N GLN A 201 -6.16 12.97 -32.54
CA GLN A 201 -5.75 14.39 -32.46
C GLN A 201 -4.22 14.57 -32.40
N GLY A 202 -3.47 13.45 -32.40
CA GLY A 202 -2.02 13.47 -32.30
C GLY A 202 -1.50 13.59 -30.87
N TRP A 203 -0.21 13.81 -30.76
CA TRP A 203 0.51 13.95 -29.48
C TRP A 203 1.66 14.94 -29.63
N LYS A 204 2.15 15.45 -28.50
CA LYS A 204 3.40 16.22 -28.45
C LYS A 204 4.58 15.24 -28.46
N ALA A 205 5.58 15.48 -29.30
CA ALA A 205 6.78 14.65 -29.38
C ALA A 205 8.05 15.49 -29.40
N PRO A 206 8.51 16.01 -28.24
CA PRO A 206 9.78 16.75 -28.16
C PRO A 206 10.96 15.89 -28.65
N LYS A 207 10.83 14.57 -28.52
CA LYS A 207 11.71 13.54 -29.07
C LYS A 207 10.87 12.36 -29.56
N PRO A 208 11.34 11.55 -30.52
CA PRO A 208 10.58 10.41 -31.04
C PRO A 208 10.14 9.40 -29.97
N TYR A 209 10.92 9.24 -28.90
CA TYR A 209 10.62 8.34 -27.79
C TYR A 209 9.78 8.99 -26.68
N LEU A 210 9.49 10.28 -26.72
CA LEU A 210 8.73 11.02 -25.70
C LEU A 210 7.44 11.55 -26.31
N ARG A 211 6.41 10.69 -26.33
CA ARG A 211 5.10 10.96 -26.91
C ARG A 211 4.12 11.32 -25.78
N ILE A 212 3.74 12.56 -25.67
CA ILE A 212 2.95 13.12 -24.55
C ILE A 212 1.53 13.39 -25.02
N VAL A 213 0.57 12.94 -24.21
CA VAL A 213 -0.88 13.11 -24.47
C VAL A 213 -1.59 13.56 -23.19
N PRO A 214 -2.78 14.19 -23.31
CA PRO A 214 -3.67 14.34 -22.15
C PRO A 214 -3.98 12.99 -21.50
N GLN A 215 -4.23 13.01 -20.19
CA GLN A 215 -4.63 11.81 -19.45
C GLN A 215 -5.90 11.22 -20.11
N PRO A 216 -5.91 9.92 -20.50
CA PRO A 216 -7.12 9.25 -20.96
C PRO A 216 -8.12 9.09 -19.80
N GLN A 217 -9.42 9.06 -20.14
CA GLN A 217 -10.52 8.88 -19.19
C GLN A 217 -10.87 7.42 -18.94
#